data_1980b3cff9e4ba8a4eeaca5eb53b3839
#
_entry.id   1980b3cff9e4ba8a4eeaca5eb53b3839
#
_cell.length_a   1.000
_cell.length_b   1.000
_cell.length_c   1.000
_cell.angle_alpha   90.00
_cell.angle_beta   90.00
_cell.angle_gamma   90.00
#
_symmetry.space_group_name_H-M   'P 1'
#
loop_
_entity.id
_entity.type
_entity.pdbx_description
1 polymer ?
#
loop_
_entity_poly.entity_id
_entity_poly.type
_entity_poly.pdbx_seq_one_letter_code
_entity_poly.pdbx_strand_id
1 'polypeptide(L)'
;MKRFLVLIACAIMCMAASAQETQTSQQSKVLRTVPQLYAFSVGMSPTDSTVYMSDVLILNNAQLVKSNGFLVGRQDYSSQFRNYLAELDMPNRTCATVYKENYRNASKEYDKMKADFEKRGFKVRVIDQTEFRYIVIRND
;
A
#
# COMPACT_ATOMS: atom_id res chain seq x y z
N MET A 1 1.89 -59.17 56.56
CA MET A 1 1.19 -57.98 56.06
C MET A 1 2.19 -57.03 55.50
N LYS A 2 2.28 -56.96 54.22
CA LYS A 2 3.21 -56.08 53.55
C LYS A 2 2.47 -54.81 53.14
N ARG A 3 2.86 -53.74 53.78
CA ARG A 3 2.38 -52.38 53.40
C ARG A 3 3.12 -51.93 52.17
N PHE A 4 2.46 -51.93 51.05
CA PHE A 4 2.97 -51.28 49.84
C PHE A 4 2.74 -49.77 49.96
N LEU A 5 3.78 -49.06 50.30
CA LEU A 5 3.80 -47.60 50.15
C LEU A 5 4.09 -47.31 48.68
N VAL A 6 3.01 -47.02 47.97
CA VAL A 6 3.13 -46.48 46.65
C VAL A 6 3.45 -45.00 46.78
N LEU A 7 4.69 -44.66 46.65
CA LEU A 7 5.12 -43.27 46.45
C LEU A 7 4.74 -42.84 45.03
N ILE A 8 3.61 -42.19 44.96
CA ILE A 8 3.28 -41.45 43.73
C ILE A 8 4.11 -40.19 43.72
N ALA A 9 5.23 -40.25 42.99
CA ALA A 9 6.00 -39.07 42.65
C ALA A 9 5.16 -38.30 41.61
N CYS A 10 4.45 -37.28 42.06
CA CYS A 10 3.88 -36.27 41.17
C CYS A 10 5.05 -35.51 40.55
N ALA A 11 5.49 -35.93 39.40
CA ALA A 11 6.31 -35.08 38.54
C ALA A 11 5.43 -33.94 38.03
N ILE A 12 5.48 -32.83 38.71
CA ILE A 12 4.97 -31.54 38.23
C ILE A 12 5.88 -31.16 37.06
N MET A 13 5.55 -31.57 35.88
CA MET A 13 6.11 -30.98 34.67
C MET A 13 5.62 -29.53 34.62
N CYS A 14 6.44 -28.61 35.09
CA CYS A 14 6.35 -27.22 34.70
C CYS A 14 6.57 -27.16 33.19
N MET A 15 5.49 -27.18 32.42
CA MET A 15 5.53 -26.67 31.08
C MET A 15 5.81 -25.17 31.18
N ALA A 16 7.07 -24.81 31.11
CA ALA A 16 7.45 -23.48 30.73
C ALA A 16 6.93 -23.30 29.32
N ALA A 17 5.77 -22.65 29.20
CA ALA A 17 5.36 -22.06 27.95
C ALA A 17 6.44 -21.05 27.58
N SER A 18 7.36 -21.47 26.76
CA SER A 18 8.24 -20.54 26.06
C SER A 18 7.31 -19.70 25.19
N ALA A 19 6.95 -18.53 25.71
CA ALA A 19 6.46 -17.47 24.84
C ALA A 19 7.59 -17.24 23.84
N GLN A 20 7.46 -17.86 22.68
CA GLN A 20 8.20 -17.41 21.51
C GLN A 20 7.71 -16.00 21.26
N GLU A 21 8.42 -15.04 21.84
CA GLU A 21 8.43 -13.72 21.29
C GLU A 21 8.84 -13.88 19.84
N THR A 22 7.86 -13.79 18.97
CA THR A 22 8.11 -13.58 17.56
C THR A 22 8.81 -12.23 17.51
N GLN A 23 10.12 -12.24 17.61
CA GLN A 23 10.90 -11.10 17.21
C GLN A 23 10.64 -10.94 15.72
N THR A 24 9.62 -10.15 15.44
CA THR A 24 9.52 -9.51 14.15
C THR A 24 10.82 -8.74 14.02
N SER A 25 11.79 -9.33 13.35
CA SER A 25 12.98 -8.63 12.95
C SER A 25 12.49 -7.45 12.11
N GLN A 26 12.38 -6.30 12.74
CA GLN A 26 12.30 -5.04 12.03
C GLN A 26 13.65 -4.91 11.31
N GLN A 27 13.72 -5.58 10.19
CA GLN A 27 14.78 -5.36 9.23
C GLN A 27 14.68 -3.89 8.89
N SER A 28 15.58 -3.09 9.40
CA SER A 28 15.65 -1.66 9.11
C SER A 28 15.73 -1.52 7.59
N LYS A 29 14.62 -1.18 6.99
CA LYS A 29 14.54 -1.02 5.54
C LYS A 29 15.42 0.16 5.16
N VAL A 30 16.49 -0.10 4.45
CA VAL A 30 17.32 0.97 3.91
C VAL A 30 16.53 1.71 2.86
N LEU A 31 16.33 3.00 3.05
CA LEU A 31 15.57 3.88 2.17
C LEU A 31 16.50 4.64 1.22
N ARG A 32 15.98 4.90 0.03
CA ARG A 32 16.61 5.73 -0.98
C ARG A 32 15.67 6.88 -1.32
N THR A 33 16.14 8.09 -1.23
CA THR A 33 15.39 9.27 -1.65
C THR A 33 15.57 9.50 -3.14
N VAL A 34 14.48 9.66 -3.86
CA VAL A 34 14.45 9.94 -5.29
C VAL A 34 14.04 11.40 -5.49
N PRO A 35 14.85 12.22 -6.21
CA PRO A 35 14.53 13.64 -6.39
C PRO A 35 13.16 13.87 -7.02
N GLN A 36 12.81 13.08 -8.02
CA GLN A 36 11.50 13.12 -8.67
C GLN A 36 10.99 11.71 -8.94
N LEU A 37 9.79 11.44 -8.52
CA LEU A 37 9.04 10.23 -8.81
C LEU A 37 7.71 10.63 -9.47
N TYR A 38 7.25 9.85 -10.41
CA TYR A 38 6.02 10.11 -11.14
C TYR A 38 4.97 9.10 -10.73
N ALA A 39 3.84 9.57 -10.25
CA ALA A 39 2.79 8.72 -9.72
C ALA A 39 1.41 9.17 -10.16
N PHE A 40 0.50 8.22 -10.28
CA PHE A 40 -0.90 8.46 -10.48
C PHE A 40 -1.72 7.43 -9.70
N SER A 41 -2.94 7.79 -9.36
CA SER A 41 -3.87 6.90 -8.67
C SER A 41 -5.07 6.56 -9.53
N VAL A 42 -5.63 5.38 -9.31
CA VAL A 42 -6.82 4.88 -9.97
C VAL A 42 -7.84 4.52 -8.89
N GLY A 43 -9.07 4.98 -9.05
CA GLY A 43 -10.18 4.69 -8.14
C GLY A 43 -11.32 4.00 -8.85
N MET A 44 -11.72 2.83 -8.37
CA MET A 44 -12.76 1.98 -8.93
C MET A 44 -13.83 1.66 -7.90
N SER A 45 -15.05 1.42 -8.36
CA SER A 45 -16.12 0.86 -7.54
C SER A 45 -16.73 -0.35 -8.23
N PRO A 46 -17.08 -1.41 -7.49
CA PRO A 46 -17.74 -2.57 -8.09
C PRO A 46 -19.18 -2.29 -8.49
N THR A 47 -19.75 -1.18 -8.03
CA THR A 47 -21.17 -0.84 -8.24
C THR A 47 -21.40 0.15 -9.38
N ASP A 48 -20.35 0.70 -9.97
CA ASP A 48 -20.47 1.61 -11.09
C ASP A 48 -19.38 1.35 -12.14
N SER A 49 -19.60 1.80 -13.37
CA SER A 49 -18.70 1.60 -14.51
C SER A 49 -17.78 2.79 -14.78
N THR A 50 -17.65 3.71 -13.83
CA THR A 50 -16.75 4.86 -13.93
C THR A 50 -15.47 4.58 -13.16
N VAL A 51 -14.33 4.79 -13.83
CA VAL A 51 -12.99 4.75 -13.23
C VAL A 51 -12.45 6.17 -13.16
N TYR A 52 -11.98 6.55 -12.00
CA TYR A 52 -11.31 7.84 -11.79
C TYR A 52 -9.81 7.64 -11.81
N MET A 53 -9.11 8.44 -12.59
CA MET A 53 -7.65 8.44 -12.65
C MET A 53 -7.14 9.85 -12.35
N SER A 54 -6.17 9.98 -11.48
CA SER A 54 -5.46 11.24 -11.34
C SER A 54 -4.55 11.46 -12.53
N ASP A 55 -4.14 12.70 -12.78
CA ASP A 55 -3.02 12.97 -13.66
C ASP A 55 -1.73 12.30 -13.17
N VAL A 56 -0.75 12.18 -14.03
CA VAL A 56 0.61 11.82 -13.63
C VAL A 56 1.22 12.99 -12.87
N LEU A 57 1.44 12.80 -11.57
CA LEU A 57 1.90 13.82 -10.65
C LEU A 57 3.35 13.57 -10.24
N ILE A 58 4.08 14.63 -9.95
CA ILE A 58 5.46 14.56 -9.48
C ILE A 58 5.46 14.49 -7.95
N LEU A 59 6.15 13.49 -7.42
CA LEU A 59 6.50 13.40 -6.01
C LEU A 59 7.96 13.79 -5.83
N ASN A 60 8.20 14.95 -5.24
CA ASN A 60 9.56 15.43 -4.98
C ASN A 60 10.13 14.81 -3.71
N ASN A 61 11.33 14.28 -3.80
CA ASN A 61 12.04 13.64 -2.69
C ASN A 61 11.24 12.49 -2.05
N ALA A 62 10.57 11.69 -2.87
CA ALA A 62 9.90 10.48 -2.41
C ALA A 62 10.92 9.42 -1.98
N GLN A 63 10.52 8.56 -1.07
CA GLN A 63 11.39 7.50 -0.55
C GLN A 63 11.00 6.14 -1.13
N LEU A 64 11.98 5.41 -1.59
CA LEU A 64 11.85 4.03 -2.04
C LEU A 64 12.63 3.09 -1.12
N VAL A 65 12.12 1.90 -0.91
CA VAL A 65 12.86 0.85 -0.23
C VAL A 65 13.96 0.35 -1.17
N LYS A 66 15.20 0.43 -0.72
CA LYS A 66 16.37 0.16 -1.57
C LYS A 66 16.43 -1.28 -2.11
N SER A 67 15.94 -2.24 -1.32
CA SER A 67 16.01 -3.66 -1.68
C SER A 67 15.04 -4.08 -2.79
N ASN A 68 13.85 -3.48 -2.85
CA ASN A 68 12.78 -3.89 -3.77
C ASN A 68 12.17 -2.75 -4.59
N GLY A 69 12.60 -1.52 -4.36
CA GLY A 69 12.09 -0.34 -5.07
C GLY A 69 10.66 0.06 -4.70
N PHE A 70 10.11 -0.45 -3.60
CA PHE A 70 8.76 -0.12 -3.18
C PHE A 70 8.66 1.30 -2.66
N LEU A 71 7.63 2.00 -3.07
CA LEU A 71 7.33 3.35 -2.61
C LEU A 71 6.90 3.33 -1.15
N VAL A 72 7.61 4.06 -0.32
CA VAL A 72 7.24 4.27 1.09
C VAL A 72 5.93 5.04 1.16
N GLY A 73 5.00 4.55 1.95
CA GLY A 73 3.68 5.16 2.08
C GLY A 73 2.77 4.99 0.85
N ARG A 74 3.00 4.02 -0.01
CA ARG A 74 2.16 3.77 -1.20
C ARG A 74 0.68 3.67 -0.85
N GLN A 75 0.36 3.03 0.26
CA GLN A 75 -1.02 2.93 0.76
C GLN A 75 -1.59 4.28 1.16
N ASP A 76 -0.76 5.14 1.74
CA ASP A 76 -1.16 6.48 2.16
C ASP A 76 -1.44 7.38 0.95
N TYR A 77 -0.67 7.25 -0.13
CA TYR A 77 -0.96 7.93 -1.40
C TYR A 77 -2.29 7.47 -1.98
N SER A 78 -2.57 6.18 -1.96
CA SER A 78 -3.86 5.64 -2.39
C SER A 78 -5.01 6.12 -1.52
N SER A 79 -4.78 6.25 -0.21
CA SER A 79 -5.75 6.78 0.74
C SER A 79 -6.03 8.28 0.52
N GLN A 80 -5.01 9.06 0.17
CA GLN A 80 -5.20 10.47 -0.18
C GLN A 80 -6.16 10.62 -1.37
N PHE A 81 -5.97 9.82 -2.40
CA PHE A 81 -6.86 9.85 -3.56
C PHE A 81 -8.28 9.36 -3.22
N ARG A 82 -8.39 8.29 -2.46
CA ARG A 82 -9.68 7.78 -1.99
C ARG A 82 -10.44 8.83 -1.17
N ASN A 83 -9.77 9.51 -0.26
CA ASN A 83 -10.37 10.56 0.57
C ASN A 83 -10.83 11.74 -0.28
N TYR A 84 -10.02 12.14 -1.26
CA TYR A 84 -10.41 13.17 -2.23
C TYR A 84 -11.69 12.80 -2.98
N LEU A 85 -11.80 11.58 -3.48
CA LEU A 85 -13.01 11.11 -4.16
C LEU A 85 -14.22 11.07 -3.22
N ALA A 86 -14.02 10.69 -1.96
CA ALA A 86 -15.08 10.70 -0.96
C ALA A 86 -15.61 12.13 -0.68
N GLU A 87 -14.74 13.13 -0.66
CA GLU A 87 -15.12 14.55 -0.53
C GLU A 87 -15.96 15.04 -1.74
N LEU A 88 -15.83 14.40 -2.88
CA LEU A 88 -16.65 14.66 -4.07
C LEU A 88 -17.93 13.81 -4.15
N ASP A 89 -18.41 13.29 -3.02
CA ASP A 89 -19.57 12.40 -2.93
C ASP A 89 -19.41 11.07 -3.70
N MET A 90 -18.18 10.59 -3.84
CA MET A 90 -17.86 9.32 -4.47
C MET A 90 -17.13 8.37 -3.47
N PRO A 91 -17.81 7.99 -2.37
CA PRO A 91 -17.21 7.14 -1.35
C PRO A 91 -17.07 5.68 -1.82
N ASN A 92 -16.39 4.88 -0.99
CA ASN A 92 -16.28 3.43 -1.15
C ASN A 92 -15.58 2.98 -2.44
N ARG A 93 -14.64 3.77 -2.92
CA ARG A 93 -13.81 3.37 -4.06
C ARG A 93 -12.53 2.70 -3.59
N THR A 94 -12.17 1.62 -4.28
CA THR A 94 -10.87 0.99 -4.13
C THR A 94 -9.88 1.78 -4.96
N CYS A 95 -8.84 2.32 -4.31
CA CYS A 95 -7.82 3.12 -4.96
C CYS A 95 -6.46 2.43 -4.91
N ALA A 96 -5.72 2.54 -5.99
CA ALA A 96 -4.35 2.07 -6.09
C ALA A 96 -3.48 3.14 -6.72
N THR A 97 -2.22 3.21 -6.28
CA THR A 97 -1.25 4.17 -6.79
C THR A 97 -0.16 3.43 -7.57
N VAL A 98 0.07 3.89 -8.78
CA VAL A 98 1.12 3.44 -9.69
C VAL A 98 2.21 4.49 -9.74
N TYR A 99 3.46 4.08 -9.72
CA TYR A 99 4.60 4.99 -9.76
C TYR A 99 5.73 4.48 -10.63
N LYS A 100 6.48 5.39 -11.20
CA LYS A 100 7.69 5.14 -11.98
C LYS A 100 8.72 6.24 -11.70
N GLU A 101 9.98 5.91 -11.79
CA GLU A 101 11.07 6.91 -11.63
C GLU A 101 11.26 7.78 -12.87
N ASN A 102 10.73 7.37 -14.01
CA ASN A 102 10.84 8.06 -15.28
C ASN A 102 9.45 8.49 -15.77
N TYR A 103 9.32 9.76 -16.14
CA TYR A 103 8.06 10.31 -16.65
C TYR A 103 7.54 9.56 -17.88
N ARG A 104 8.41 9.25 -18.82
CA ARG A 104 8.03 8.53 -20.04
C ARG A 104 7.40 7.18 -19.72
N ASN A 105 7.97 6.45 -18.77
CA ASN A 105 7.44 5.16 -18.34
C ASN A 105 6.11 5.30 -17.58
N ALA A 106 5.99 6.32 -16.74
CA ALA A 106 4.76 6.63 -16.03
C ALA A 106 3.63 7.01 -17.00
N SER A 107 3.91 7.88 -17.95
CA SER A 107 2.96 8.31 -18.97
C SER A 107 2.51 7.13 -19.85
N LYS A 108 3.44 6.27 -20.25
CA LYS A 108 3.14 5.07 -21.05
C LYS A 108 2.25 4.09 -20.28
N GLU A 109 2.53 3.86 -19.01
CA GLU A 109 1.69 3.01 -18.16
C GLU A 109 0.30 3.61 -17.94
N TYR A 110 0.24 4.92 -17.74
CA TYR A 110 -0.99 5.68 -17.62
C TYR A 110 -1.89 5.52 -18.87
N ASP A 111 -1.34 5.77 -20.04
CA ASP A 111 -2.05 5.68 -21.31
C ASP A 111 -2.55 4.25 -21.57
N LYS A 112 -1.71 3.26 -21.27
CA LYS A 112 -2.06 1.85 -21.39
C LYS A 112 -3.23 1.48 -20.47
N MET A 113 -3.16 1.87 -19.22
CA MET A 113 -4.19 1.59 -18.23
C MET A 113 -5.51 2.24 -18.59
N LYS A 114 -5.47 3.51 -19.01
CA LYS A 114 -6.64 4.24 -19.46
C LYS A 114 -7.31 3.56 -20.67
N ALA A 115 -6.52 3.19 -21.68
CA ALA A 115 -7.00 2.49 -22.86
C ALA A 115 -7.60 1.12 -22.51
N ASP A 116 -6.99 0.38 -21.61
CA ASP A 116 -7.49 -0.93 -21.15
C ASP A 116 -8.84 -0.81 -20.44
N PHE A 117 -9.06 0.21 -19.62
CA PHE A 117 -10.34 0.46 -18.98
C PHE A 117 -11.41 0.84 -20.01
N GLU A 118 -11.11 1.74 -20.92
CA GLU A 118 -12.04 2.15 -21.99
C GLU A 118 -12.42 0.97 -22.89
N LYS A 119 -11.46 0.12 -23.23
CA LYS A 119 -11.69 -1.09 -24.02
C LYS A 119 -12.60 -2.10 -23.31
N ARG A 120 -12.54 -2.16 -21.98
CA ARG A 120 -13.44 -3.00 -21.18
C ARG A 120 -14.82 -2.37 -20.93
N GLY A 121 -15.10 -1.21 -21.47
CA GLY A 121 -16.38 -0.53 -21.36
C GLY A 121 -16.51 0.40 -20.15
N PHE A 122 -15.43 0.66 -19.43
CA PHE A 122 -15.43 1.65 -18.36
C PHE A 122 -15.35 3.06 -18.91
N LYS A 123 -16.08 3.97 -18.27
CA LYS A 123 -15.90 5.40 -18.48
C LYS A 123 -14.76 5.88 -17.61
N VAL A 124 -13.68 6.36 -18.23
CA VAL A 124 -12.55 6.93 -17.50
C VAL A 124 -12.73 8.44 -17.34
N ARG A 125 -12.70 8.90 -16.10
CA ARG A 125 -12.72 10.31 -15.75
C ARG A 125 -11.37 10.70 -15.14
N VAL A 126 -10.71 11.65 -15.78
CA VAL A 126 -9.41 12.15 -15.31
C VAL A 126 -9.62 13.29 -14.32
N ILE A 127 -8.92 13.20 -13.19
CA ILE A 127 -8.84 14.25 -12.20
C ILE A 127 -7.55 15.04 -12.46
N ASP A 128 -7.72 16.28 -12.85
CA ASP A 128 -6.62 17.17 -13.25
C ASP A 128 -5.70 17.49 -12.05
N GLN A 129 -4.45 17.79 -12.34
CA GLN A 129 -3.45 18.18 -11.34
C GLN A 129 -3.79 19.47 -10.58
N THR A 130 -4.71 20.28 -11.09
CA THR A 130 -5.23 21.46 -10.39
C THR A 130 -6.29 21.12 -9.34
N GLU A 131 -6.95 19.94 -9.51
CA GLU A 131 -8.00 19.44 -8.61
C GLU A 131 -7.42 18.57 -7.49
N PHE A 132 -6.41 17.76 -7.80
CA PHE A 132 -5.81 16.83 -6.84
C PHE A 132 -4.28 16.82 -6.94
N ARG A 133 -3.64 16.83 -5.78
CA ARG A 133 -2.19 16.65 -5.62
C ARG A 133 -1.91 15.81 -4.40
N TYR A 134 -0.81 15.06 -4.43
CA TYR A 134 -0.32 14.32 -3.28
C TYR A 134 0.41 15.21 -2.29
N ILE A 135 0.25 14.86 -1.00
CA ILE A 135 1.18 15.28 0.05
C ILE A 135 2.23 14.18 0.16
N VAL A 136 3.50 14.53 0.00
CA VAL A 136 4.60 13.56 0.00
C VAL A 136 4.77 12.94 1.38
N ILE A 137 4.81 11.60 1.41
CA ILE A 137 5.01 10.81 2.63
C ILE A 137 6.50 10.55 2.83
N ARG A 138 6.97 10.85 4.01
CA ARG A 138 8.36 10.59 4.43
C ARG A 138 8.34 9.89 5.78
N ASN A 139 9.21 8.90 5.91
CA ASN A 139 9.54 8.32 7.20
C ASN A 139 10.86 8.93 7.67
N ASP A 140 10.76 9.78 8.64
CA ASP A 140 11.93 10.37 9.31
C ASP A 140 12.52 9.42 10.33
#